data_97872edc935d55e0395a459d10604e3a
#
_entry.id   97872edc935d55e0395a459d10604e3a
#
_cell.length_a   1.000
_cell.length_b   1.000
_cell.length_c   1.000
_cell.angle_alpha   90.00
_cell.angle_beta   90.00
_cell.angle_gamma   90.00
#
_symmetry.space_group_name_H-M   'P 1'
#
loop_
_entity.id
_entity.type
_entity.pdbx_description
1 polymer ?
#
loop_
_entity_poly.entity_id
_entity_poly.type
_entity_poly.pdbx_seq_one_letter_code
_entity_poly.pdbx_strand_id
1 'polypeptide(L)'
;MTRFFQLVFVTLMLMLPAAAIAGPAEDANAAIDRWSAAFNTNDPETIAKNYCSDAILLGTVSPVISEGTQAIIKYFTPTKGTGNKNAIDERRTIIINDSAVVVTGFYTFTRMVEGKAMPGPSRFTMLVTKRGNEWCIAHHHSSPHVLPKN
;
A
#
# COMPACT_ATOMS: atom_id res chain seq x y z
N MET A 1 -41.10 -9.25 -63.83
CA MET A 1 -39.90 -8.53 -63.31
C MET A 1 -40.06 -8.40 -61.83
N THR A 2 -39.54 -9.36 -61.04
CA THR A 2 -39.68 -9.37 -59.56
C THR A 2 -38.31 -9.08 -58.96
N ARG A 3 -38.15 -7.93 -58.33
CA ARG A 3 -36.92 -7.52 -57.68
C ARG A 3 -36.88 -8.05 -56.25
N PHE A 4 -35.96 -8.97 -55.96
CA PHE A 4 -35.64 -9.42 -54.59
C PHE A 4 -34.79 -8.37 -53.92
N PHE A 5 -35.29 -7.79 -52.80
CA PHE A 5 -34.50 -6.96 -51.87
C PHE A 5 -33.85 -7.89 -50.81
N GLN A 6 -32.55 -8.07 -50.87
CA GLN A 6 -31.77 -8.71 -49.84
C GLN A 6 -31.49 -7.71 -48.70
N LEU A 7 -32.09 -7.95 -47.52
CA LEU A 7 -31.74 -7.25 -46.30
C LEU A 7 -30.44 -7.85 -45.74
N VAL A 8 -29.37 -7.08 -45.75
CA VAL A 8 -28.11 -7.43 -45.04
C VAL A 8 -28.24 -6.98 -43.58
N PHE A 9 -28.39 -7.94 -42.70
CA PHE A 9 -28.30 -7.68 -41.23
C PHE A 9 -26.83 -7.57 -40.86
N VAL A 10 -26.33 -6.36 -40.58
CA VAL A 10 -25.02 -6.12 -39.98
C VAL A 10 -25.17 -6.27 -38.48
N THR A 11 -24.74 -7.40 -37.93
CA THR A 11 -24.69 -7.65 -36.47
C THR A 11 -23.48 -6.90 -35.92
N LEU A 12 -23.72 -5.74 -35.29
CA LEU A 12 -22.70 -5.00 -34.55
C LEU A 12 -22.38 -5.73 -33.23
N MET A 13 -21.27 -6.46 -33.19
CA MET A 13 -20.78 -7.17 -32.02
C MET A 13 -20.14 -6.15 -31.06
N LEU A 14 -20.87 -5.73 -30.02
CA LEU A 14 -20.32 -4.89 -28.94
C LEU A 14 -19.28 -5.72 -28.18
N MET A 15 -18.00 -5.45 -28.42
CA MET A 15 -16.92 -5.93 -27.55
C MET A 15 -16.95 -5.13 -26.24
N LEU A 16 -17.51 -5.71 -25.18
CA LEU A 16 -17.36 -5.21 -23.82
C LEU A 16 -15.89 -5.41 -23.42
N PRO A 17 -15.18 -4.38 -22.91
CA PRO A 17 -13.85 -4.57 -22.38
C PRO A 17 -13.95 -5.51 -21.17
N ALA A 18 -13.27 -6.66 -21.21
CA ALA A 18 -13.07 -7.49 -20.03
C ALA A 18 -12.30 -6.67 -19.00
N ALA A 19 -12.92 -6.35 -17.88
CA ALA A 19 -12.21 -5.77 -16.74
C ALA A 19 -11.13 -6.79 -16.34
N ALA A 20 -9.86 -6.42 -16.47
CA ALA A 20 -8.76 -7.23 -15.97
C ALA A 20 -8.92 -7.36 -14.46
N ILE A 21 -9.12 -8.57 -13.96
CA ILE A 21 -9.12 -8.87 -12.53
C ILE A 21 -7.67 -8.68 -12.09
N ALA A 22 -7.42 -7.71 -11.21
CA ALA A 22 -6.11 -7.51 -10.61
C ALA A 22 -5.71 -8.79 -9.84
N GLY A 23 -4.44 -9.19 -9.99
CA GLY A 23 -3.93 -10.37 -9.28
C GLY A 23 -3.51 -10.04 -7.84
N PRO A 24 -3.17 -11.06 -7.02
CA PRO A 24 -2.79 -10.86 -5.62
C PRO A 24 -1.62 -9.89 -5.44
N ALA A 25 -0.67 -9.86 -6.39
CA ALA A 25 0.47 -8.96 -6.35
C ALA A 25 0.04 -7.50 -6.56
N GLU A 26 -0.81 -7.23 -7.53
CA GLU A 26 -1.34 -5.90 -7.83
C GLU A 26 -2.18 -5.39 -6.65
N ASP A 27 -3.04 -6.22 -6.09
CA ASP A 27 -3.90 -5.88 -4.95
C ASP A 27 -3.07 -5.54 -3.71
N ALA A 28 -2.05 -6.36 -3.39
CA ALA A 28 -1.14 -6.11 -2.28
C ALA A 28 -0.31 -4.84 -2.47
N ASN A 29 0.20 -4.60 -3.67
CA ASN A 29 0.93 -3.38 -3.98
C ASN A 29 0.02 -2.14 -3.85
N ALA A 30 -1.23 -2.22 -4.31
CA ALA A 30 -2.22 -1.15 -4.15
C ALA A 30 -2.54 -0.88 -2.66
N ALA A 31 -2.56 -1.91 -1.80
CA ALA A 31 -2.72 -1.73 -0.36
C ALA A 31 -1.55 -0.94 0.27
N ILE A 32 -0.32 -1.19 -0.17
CA ILE A 32 0.87 -0.45 0.29
C ILE A 32 0.85 0.99 -0.23
N ASP A 33 0.43 1.21 -1.48
CA ASP A 33 0.29 2.55 -2.04
C ASP A 33 -0.77 3.36 -1.28
N ARG A 34 -1.90 2.74 -0.89
CA ARG A 34 -2.91 3.36 -0.03
C ARG A 34 -2.34 3.71 1.35
N TRP A 35 -1.53 2.82 1.94
CA TRP A 35 -0.86 3.09 3.21
C TRP A 35 0.10 4.29 3.11
N SER A 36 0.91 4.36 2.06
CA SER A 36 1.83 5.49 1.83
C SER A 36 1.07 6.81 1.65
N ALA A 37 -0.02 6.79 0.88
CA ALA A 37 -0.91 7.94 0.72
C ALA A 37 -1.55 8.36 2.06
N ALA A 38 -2.01 7.39 2.88
CA ALA A 38 -2.57 7.63 4.21
C ALA A 38 -1.52 8.24 5.16
N PHE A 39 -0.27 7.76 5.14
CA PHE A 39 0.83 8.34 5.91
C PHE A 39 1.01 9.83 5.58
N ASN A 40 0.88 10.20 4.32
CA ASN A 40 1.04 11.56 3.82
C ASN A 40 -0.08 12.52 4.26
N THR A 41 -1.18 12.00 4.84
CA THR A 41 -2.21 12.82 5.49
C THR A 41 -1.79 13.28 6.89
N ASN A 42 -0.83 12.59 7.52
CA ASN A 42 -0.41 12.77 8.91
C ASN A 42 -1.55 12.57 9.92
N ASP A 43 -2.56 11.77 9.57
CA ASP A 43 -3.65 11.39 10.45
C ASP A 43 -3.49 9.93 10.91
N PRO A 44 -3.19 9.69 12.20
CA PRO A 44 -2.93 8.35 12.75
C PRO A 44 -4.05 7.35 12.53
N GLU A 45 -5.31 7.79 12.58
CA GLU A 45 -6.46 6.93 12.38
C GLU A 45 -6.59 6.50 10.92
N THR A 46 -6.37 7.43 9.98
CA THR A 46 -6.36 7.14 8.54
C THR A 46 -5.22 6.19 8.18
N ILE A 47 -4.04 6.36 8.79
CA ILE A 47 -2.90 5.45 8.59
C ILE A 47 -3.28 4.04 9.09
N ALA A 48 -3.82 3.94 10.31
CA ALA A 48 -4.14 2.67 10.95
C ALA A 48 -5.22 1.86 10.21
N LYS A 49 -6.14 2.49 9.48
CA LYS A 49 -7.17 1.82 8.66
C LYS A 49 -6.60 0.91 7.56
N ASN A 50 -5.32 1.08 7.20
CA ASN A 50 -4.67 0.22 6.21
C ASN A 50 -4.11 -1.08 6.81
N TYR A 51 -4.12 -1.21 8.14
CA TYR A 51 -3.70 -2.40 8.85
C TYR A 51 -4.89 -3.30 9.17
N CYS A 52 -4.65 -4.61 9.19
CA CYS A 52 -5.62 -5.55 9.75
C CYS A 52 -5.82 -5.26 11.24
N SER A 53 -6.98 -5.61 11.81
CA SER A 53 -7.30 -5.32 13.22
C SER A 53 -6.36 -6.00 14.23
N ASP A 54 -5.73 -7.11 13.82
CA ASP A 54 -4.77 -7.93 14.57
C ASP A 54 -3.31 -7.72 14.09
N ALA A 55 -3.03 -6.65 13.35
CA ALA A 55 -1.73 -6.41 12.75
C ALA A 55 -0.63 -6.19 13.78
N ILE A 56 0.59 -6.60 13.41
CA ILE A 56 1.81 -6.39 14.19
C ILE A 56 2.72 -5.42 13.45
N LEU A 57 3.13 -4.34 14.12
CA LEU A 57 4.05 -3.34 13.59
C LEU A 57 5.32 -3.26 14.45
N LEU A 58 6.47 -3.45 13.80
CA LEU A 58 7.80 -3.08 14.32
C LEU A 58 8.22 -1.79 13.59
N GLY A 59 7.92 -0.65 14.22
CA GLY A 59 8.15 0.66 13.60
C GLY A 59 9.63 1.06 13.60
N THR A 60 10.04 1.86 12.62
CA THR A 60 11.43 2.28 12.35
C THR A 60 12.16 2.83 13.58
N VAL A 61 11.45 3.52 14.46
CA VAL A 61 12.01 4.22 15.63
C VAL A 61 11.40 3.73 16.96
N SER A 62 10.59 2.67 16.94
CA SER A 62 9.95 2.13 18.12
C SER A 62 10.82 1.07 18.79
N PRO A 63 11.03 1.14 20.11
CA PRO A 63 11.69 0.08 20.87
C PRO A 63 10.75 -1.08 21.23
N VAL A 64 9.46 -0.96 20.90
CA VAL A 64 8.42 -1.93 21.27
C VAL A 64 7.62 -2.38 20.05
N ILE A 65 7.00 -3.55 20.16
CA ILE A 65 6.04 -4.05 19.18
C ILE A 65 4.70 -3.34 19.41
N SER A 66 4.09 -2.85 18.33
CA SER A 66 2.71 -2.34 18.35
C SER A 66 1.78 -3.41 17.76
N GLU A 67 0.83 -3.89 18.55
CA GLU A 67 -0.11 -4.93 18.16
C GLU A 67 -1.54 -4.40 18.22
N GLY A 68 -2.27 -4.61 17.13
CA GLY A 68 -3.65 -4.19 16.95
C GLY A 68 -3.83 -2.70 16.70
N THR A 69 -5.06 -2.33 16.32
CA THR A 69 -5.40 -0.99 15.81
C THR A 69 -5.00 0.13 16.78
N GLN A 70 -5.28 0.00 18.09
CA GLN A 70 -5.04 1.09 19.06
C GLN A 70 -3.54 1.34 19.29
N ALA A 71 -2.73 0.29 19.34
CA ALA A 71 -1.28 0.43 19.50
C ALA A 71 -0.66 1.06 18.24
N ILE A 72 -1.18 0.73 17.05
CA ILE A 72 -0.74 1.30 15.78
C ILE A 72 -1.12 2.79 15.68
N ILE A 73 -2.34 3.18 16.08
CA ILE A 73 -2.74 4.60 16.17
C ILE A 73 -1.78 5.35 17.11
N LYS A 74 -1.51 4.78 18.29
CA LYS A 74 -0.58 5.37 19.27
C LYS A 74 0.82 5.55 18.69
N TYR A 75 1.32 4.57 17.94
CA TYR A 75 2.63 4.67 17.27
C TYR A 75 2.69 5.84 16.28
N PHE A 76 1.63 6.07 15.50
CA PHE A 76 1.58 7.16 14.53
C PHE A 76 1.11 8.50 15.10
N THR A 77 0.64 8.57 16.35
CA THR A 77 0.19 9.84 16.99
C THR A 77 1.23 10.99 16.89
N PRO A 78 2.55 10.75 17.06
CA PRO A 78 3.55 11.81 16.89
C PRO A 78 3.66 12.40 15.48
N THR A 79 3.07 11.75 14.45
CA THR A 79 3.11 12.30 13.08
C THR A 79 2.01 13.35 12.83
N LYS A 80 1.04 13.49 13.76
CA LYS A 80 -0.13 14.34 13.56
C LYS A 80 0.27 15.79 13.32
N GLY A 81 -0.11 16.32 12.14
CA GLY A 81 0.13 17.70 11.77
C GLY A 81 1.58 18.09 11.49
N THR A 82 2.51 17.13 11.43
CA THR A 82 3.94 17.42 11.25
C THR A 82 4.34 17.77 9.82
N GLY A 83 3.49 17.45 8.82
CA GLY A 83 3.84 17.57 7.41
C GLY A 83 4.81 16.51 6.90
N ASN A 84 5.09 15.47 7.71
CA ASN A 84 5.95 14.36 7.32
C ASN A 84 5.41 13.66 6.06
N LYS A 85 6.32 13.15 5.24
CA LYS A 85 5.98 12.44 3.99
C LYS A 85 6.64 11.08 3.95
N ASN A 86 6.02 10.17 3.19
CA ASN A 86 6.57 8.89 2.80
C ASN A 86 6.52 8.77 1.27
N ALA A 87 7.56 8.19 0.71
CA ALA A 87 7.61 7.78 -0.70
C ALA A 87 8.20 6.38 -0.79
N ILE A 88 7.55 5.51 -1.55
CA ILE A 88 8.08 4.18 -1.88
C ILE A 88 9.13 4.38 -2.97
N ASP A 89 10.38 3.97 -2.70
CA ASP A 89 11.49 4.12 -3.63
C ASP A 89 11.63 2.89 -4.55
N GLU A 90 11.60 1.71 -3.94
CA GLU A 90 11.76 0.42 -4.64
C GLU A 90 11.04 -0.68 -3.86
N ARG A 91 10.45 -1.65 -4.58
CA ARG A 91 9.81 -2.81 -3.94
C ARG A 91 9.94 -4.09 -4.77
N ARG A 92 9.88 -5.22 -4.08
CA ARG A 92 9.80 -6.58 -4.63
C ARG A 92 8.63 -7.29 -3.97
N THR A 93 7.94 -8.10 -4.75
CA THR A 93 6.71 -8.79 -4.34
C THR A 93 6.91 -10.28 -4.41
N ILE A 94 6.51 -10.99 -3.35
CA ILE A 94 6.54 -12.46 -3.25
C ILE A 94 5.11 -12.92 -2.97
N ILE A 95 4.48 -13.57 -3.94
CA ILE A 95 3.14 -14.16 -3.78
C ILE A 95 3.31 -15.45 -2.97
N ILE A 96 2.63 -15.55 -1.83
CA ILE A 96 2.56 -16.78 -1.03
C ILE A 96 1.38 -17.61 -1.50
N ASN A 97 0.21 -16.98 -1.68
CA ASN A 97 -1.01 -17.55 -2.23
C ASN A 97 -1.98 -16.42 -2.64
N ASP A 98 -3.20 -16.77 -3.04
CA ASP A 98 -4.20 -15.81 -3.52
C ASP A 98 -4.72 -14.82 -2.45
N SER A 99 -4.34 -15.01 -1.18
CA SER A 99 -4.77 -14.19 -0.06
C SER A 99 -3.62 -13.68 0.83
N ALA A 100 -2.36 -13.97 0.48
CA ALA A 100 -1.20 -13.56 1.26
C ALA A 100 0.00 -13.25 0.35
N VAL A 101 0.54 -12.05 0.51
CA VAL A 101 1.66 -11.53 -0.29
C VAL A 101 2.64 -10.81 0.63
N VAL A 102 3.92 -11.09 0.46
CA VAL A 102 5.00 -10.31 1.08
C VAL A 102 5.49 -9.26 0.09
N VAL A 103 5.57 -8.03 0.53
CA VAL A 103 6.23 -6.95 -0.21
C VAL A 103 7.35 -6.40 0.63
N THR A 104 8.54 -6.31 0.06
CA THR A 104 9.73 -5.77 0.72
C THR A 104 10.38 -4.71 -0.17
N GLY A 105 11.08 -3.77 0.44
CA GLY A 105 11.73 -2.72 -0.34
C GLY A 105 12.31 -1.59 0.48
N PHE A 106 12.48 -0.48 -0.21
CA PHE A 106 12.96 0.77 0.35
C PHE A 106 11.90 1.84 0.21
N TYR A 107 11.89 2.74 1.18
CA TYR A 107 11.09 3.96 1.17
C TYR A 107 11.81 5.06 1.95
N THR A 108 11.47 6.29 1.65
CA THR A 108 12.04 7.45 2.33
C THR A 108 10.95 8.16 3.13
N PHE A 109 11.18 8.31 4.42
CA PHE A 109 10.43 9.25 5.25
C PHE A 109 11.11 10.61 5.18
N THR A 110 10.35 11.65 4.83
CA THR A 110 10.84 13.02 4.90
C THR A 110 10.19 13.69 6.10
N ARG A 111 10.99 14.04 7.09
CA ARG A 111 10.56 14.80 8.27
C ARG A 111 10.81 16.29 8.05
N MET A 112 9.90 17.13 8.52
CA MET A 112 10.10 18.57 8.56
C MET A 112 10.71 18.96 9.91
N VAL A 113 11.94 19.46 9.89
CA VAL A 113 12.67 19.92 11.10
C VAL A 113 13.08 21.37 10.86
N GLU A 114 12.57 22.28 11.67
CA GLU A 114 12.84 23.73 11.54
C GLU A 114 12.60 24.26 10.11
N GLY A 115 11.54 23.78 9.46
CA GLY A 115 11.19 24.15 8.08
C GLY A 115 12.06 23.52 7.00
N LYS A 116 13.01 22.64 7.35
CA LYS A 116 13.85 21.91 6.39
C LYS A 116 13.39 20.46 6.24
N ALA A 117 13.40 19.98 5.00
CA ALA A 117 13.11 18.59 4.69
C ALA A 117 14.32 17.69 5.02
N MET A 118 14.14 16.76 5.95
CA MET A 118 15.17 15.83 6.40
C MET A 118 14.79 14.41 5.97
N PRO A 119 15.41 13.87 4.90
CA PRO A 119 15.15 12.52 4.45
C PRO A 119 15.69 11.48 5.44
N GLY A 120 14.92 10.42 5.67
CA GLY A 120 15.25 9.26 6.46
C GLY A 120 15.02 7.98 5.65
N PRO A 121 16.01 7.56 4.83
CA PRO A 121 15.90 6.31 4.09
C PRO A 121 15.67 5.14 5.02
N SER A 122 14.76 4.28 4.66
CA SER A 122 14.36 3.12 5.47
C SER A 122 14.08 1.93 4.57
N ARG A 123 14.08 0.74 5.15
CA ARG A 123 13.68 -0.50 4.49
C ARG A 123 12.43 -1.05 5.15
N PHE A 124 11.64 -1.77 4.40
CA PHE A 124 10.43 -2.39 4.92
C PHE A 124 10.24 -3.82 4.44
N THR A 125 9.51 -4.57 5.23
CA THR A 125 8.86 -5.81 4.84
C THR A 125 7.45 -5.78 5.37
N MET A 126 6.46 -5.95 4.49
CA MET A 126 5.05 -6.01 4.83
C MET A 126 4.47 -7.34 4.37
N LEU A 127 3.76 -8.02 5.26
CA LEU A 127 2.83 -9.09 4.90
C LEU A 127 1.47 -8.45 4.70
N VAL A 128 0.94 -8.55 3.49
CA VAL A 128 -0.39 -8.06 3.13
C VAL A 128 -1.30 -9.25 2.93
N THR A 129 -2.45 -9.25 3.58
CA THR A 129 -3.39 -10.36 3.54
C THR A 129 -4.78 -9.90 3.13
N LYS A 130 -5.50 -10.80 2.46
CA LYS A 130 -6.90 -10.60 2.13
C LYS A 130 -7.77 -11.08 3.29
N ARG A 131 -8.62 -10.20 3.82
CA ARG A 131 -9.60 -10.48 4.86
C ARG A 131 -10.99 -10.19 4.30
N GLY A 132 -11.75 -11.25 4.00
CA GLY A 132 -12.97 -11.09 3.20
C GLY A 132 -12.66 -10.58 1.80
N ASN A 133 -13.17 -9.40 1.45
CA ASN A 133 -12.93 -8.77 0.15
C ASN A 133 -11.86 -7.66 0.19
N GLU A 134 -11.23 -7.42 1.34
CA GLU A 134 -10.29 -6.32 1.52
C GLU A 134 -8.87 -6.83 1.78
N TRP A 135 -7.89 -6.12 1.21
CA TRP A 135 -6.49 -6.34 1.48
C TRP A 135 -6.00 -5.34 2.53
N CYS A 136 -5.40 -5.84 3.63
CA CYS A 136 -4.84 -5.07 4.73
C CYS A 136 -3.44 -5.56 5.10
N ILE A 137 -2.64 -4.69 5.73
CA ILE A 137 -1.31 -5.02 6.21
C ILE A 137 -1.43 -5.81 7.52
N ALA A 138 -1.05 -7.08 7.52
CA ALA A 138 -1.06 -7.95 8.70
C ALA A 138 0.24 -7.84 9.51
N HIS A 139 1.37 -7.60 8.83
CA HIS A 139 2.65 -7.37 9.48
C HIS A 139 3.44 -6.29 8.77
N HIS A 140 4.11 -5.43 9.52
CA HIS A 140 4.98 -4.40 8.98
C HIS A 140 6.23 -4.28 9.84
N HIS A 141 7.37 -4.61 9.26
CA HIS A 141 8.67 -4.30 9.84
C HIS A 141 9.32 -3.17 9.04
N SER A 142 9.77 -2.17 9.75
CA SER A 142 10.54 -1.04 9.23
C SER A 142 11.82 -0.84 10.03
N SER A 143 12.92 -0.53 9.34
CA SER A 143 14.20 -0.19 9.98
C SER A 143 14.95 0.86 9.15
N PRO A 144 15.89 1.64 9.75
CA PRO A 144 16.72 2.56 9.00
C PRO A 144 17.50 1.86 7.89
N HIS A 145 17.58 2.49 6.72
CA HIS A 145 18.47 2.09 5.64
C HIS A 145 19.74 2.93 5.73
N VAL A 146 20.75 2.37 6.41
CA VAL A 146 22.05 3.04 6.52
C VAL A 146 22.76 2.95 5.18
N LEU A 147 22.91 4.09 4.51
CA LEU A 147 23.66 4.19 3.27
C LEU A 147 25.16 4.25 3.57
N PRO A 148 26.03 3.72 2.69
CA PRO A 148 27.48 3.88 2.81
C PRO A 148 27.84 5.38 2.90
N LYS A 149 28.77 5.71 3.77
CA LYS A 149 29.36 7.07 3.75
C LYS A 149 30.33 7.11 2.56
N ASN A 150 30.06 8.00 1.62
CA ASN A 150 31.01 8.35 0.56
C ASN A 150 32.19 9.11 1.14
#